data_14c52206117cac3a7dd9d78bf78afc00
#
_entry.id   14c52206117cac3a7dd9d78bf78afc00
#
_cell.length_a   1.000
_cell.length_b   1.000
_cell.length_c   1.000
_cell.angle_alpha   90.00
_cell.angle_beta   90.00
_cell.angle_gamma   90.00
#
_symmetry.space_group_name_H-M   'P 1'
#
loop_
_entity.id
_entity.type
_entity.pdbx_description
1 polymer ?
#
loop_
_entity_poly.entity_id
_entity_poly.type
_entity_poly.pdbx_seq_one_letter_code
_entity_poly.pdbx_strand_id
1 'polypeptide(L)'
;MSKEIEKVFCVLFDMGMAVITFIIGILFYKSNGKAANFLSGYNMRSTEERKKYDEIQMCKDYGKRMMYMAIPFLIGAIIDIRFVGIGCLIAWGLWLILFVFLLIERHKRER
;
A
#
# COMPACT_ATOMS: atom_id res chain seq x y z
N MET A 1 -13.30 -27.90 -2.13
CA MET A 1 -13.92 -26.79 -1.38
C MET A 1 -15.08 -26.23 -2.18
N SER A 2 -16.18 -25.85 -1.52
CA SER A 2 -17.31 -25.28 -2.23
C SER A 2 -16.97 -23.88 -2.75
N LYS A 3 -17.65 -23.46 -3.83
CA LYS A 3 -17.44 -22.12 -4.39
C LYS A 3 -17.79 -21.02 -3.39
N GLU A 4 -18.75 -21.27 -2.50
CA GLU A 4 -19.13 -20.30 -1.48
C GLU A 4 -18.02 -20.08 -0.47
N ILE A 5 -17.33 -21.14 -0.05
CA ILE A 5 -16.20 -21.03 0.87
C ILE A 5 -15.05 -20.27 0.20
N GLU A 6 -14.75 -20.61 -1.06
CA GLU A 6 -13.72 -19.89 -1.82
C GLU A 6 -14.04 -18.41 -1.96
N LYS A 7 -15.31 -18.10 -2.25
CA LYS A 7 -15.79 -16.73 -2.36
C LYS A 7 -15.59 -15.96 -1.04
N VAL A 8 -15.96 -16.57 0.08
CA VAL A 8 -15.78 -15.94 1.40
C VAL A 8 -14.30 -15.68 1.66
N PHE A 9 -13.42 -16.67 1.37
CA PHE A 9 -11.98 -16.47 1.53
C PHE A 9 -11.44 -15.33 0.68
N CYS A 10 -11.82 -15.28 -0.60
CA CYS A 10 -11.35 -14.24 -1.51
C CYS A 10 -11.83 -12.86 -1.06
N VAL A 11 -13.10 -12.73 -0.69
CA VAL A 11 -13.65 -11.45 -0.25
C VAL A 11 -13.00 -11.00 1.06
N LEU A 12 -12.86 -11.92 2.03
CA LEU A 12 -12.20 -11.60 3.30
C LEU A 12 -10.73 -11.24 3.11
N PHE A 13 -10.04 -11.95 2.22
CA PHE A 13 -8.65 -11.63 1.90
C PHE A 13 -8.53 -10.24 1.29
N ASP A 14 -9.37 -9.92 0.29
CA ASP A 14 -9.36 -8.61 -0.35
C ASP A 14 -9.66 -7.49 0.65
N MET A 15 -10.68 -7.68 1.49
CA MET A 15 -11.02 -6.69 2.51
C MET A 15 -9.91 -6.53 3.54
N GLY A 16 -9.30 -7.65 3.96
CA GLY A 16 -8.18 -7.61 4.89
C GLY A 16 -6.99 -6.85 4.33
N MET A 17 -6.63 -7.10 3.08
CA MET A 17 -5.54 -6.38 2.42
C MET A 17 -5.84 -4.90 2.25
N ALA A 18 -7.11 -4.57 1.91
CA ALA A 18 -7.53 -3.18 1.79
C ALA A 18 -7.37 -2.45 3.13
N VAL A 19 -7.85 -3.07 4.21
CA VAL A 19 -7.76 -2.48 5.55
C VAL A 19 -6.31 -2.30 5.98
N ILE A 20 -5.48 -3.33 5.82
CA ILE A 20 -4.07 -3.28 6.21
C ILE A 20 -3.34 -2.19 5.44
N THR A 21 -3.49 -2.15 4.13
CA THR A 21 -2.84 -1.16 3.27
C THR A 21 -3.29 0.26 3.63
N PHE A 22 -4.58 0.42 3.87
CA PHE A 22 -5.14 1.72 4.24
C PHE A 22 -4.63 2.20 5.60
N ILE A 23 -4.57 1.31 6.59
CA ILE A 23 -4.06 1.66 7.93
C ILE A 23 -2.60 2.06 7.85
N ILE A 24 -1.78 1.30 7.12
CA ILE A 24 -0.37 1.64 6.95
C ILE A 24 -0.25 3.02 6.30
N GLY A 25 -1.07 3.29 5.28
CA GLY A 25 -1.09 4.60 4.62
C GLY A 25 -1.43 5.73 5.58
N ILE A 26 -2.44 5.54 6.41
CA ILE A 26 -2.83 6.55 7.41
C ILE A 26 -1.70 6.77 8.42
N LEU A 27 -1.06 5.71 8.89
CA LEU A 27 0.04 5.81 9.84
C LEU A 27 1.19 6.64 9.26
N PHE A 28 1.56 6.39 8.01
CA PHE A 28 2.56 7.21 7.33
C PHE A 28 2.11 8.66 7.20
N TYR A 29 0.87 8.86 6.76
CA TYR A 29 0.34 10.21 6.55
C TYR A 29 0.35 11.05 7.83
N LYS A 30 -0.01 10.44 8.96
CA LYS A 30 -0.13 11.14 10.24
C LYS A 30 1.14 11.10 11.10
N SER A 31 2.21 10.49 10.63
CA SER A 31 3.41 10.26 11.44
C SER A 31 4.27 11.51 11.68
N ASN A 32 4.01 12.63 11.00
CA ASN A 32 4.84 13.82 11.06
C ASN A 32 6.31 13.54 10.72
N GLY A 33 6.51 12.66 9.75
CA GLY A 33 7.84 12.28 9.28
C GLY A 33 8.48 11.11 10.03
N LYS A 34 7.91 10.68 11.15
CA LYS A 34 8.49 9.59 11.94
C LYS A 34 8.47 8.25 11.22
N ALA A 35 7.51 8.03 10.34
CA ALA A 35 7.42 6.80 9.57
C ALA A 35 8.60 6.62 8.62
N ALA A 36 9.36 7.67 8.32
CA ALA A 36 10.59 7.55 7.53
C ALA A 36 11.58 6.55 8.14
N ASN A 37 11.52 6.34 9.45
CA ASN A 37 12.36 5.36 10.13
C ASN A 37 12.06 3.92 9.72
N PHE A 38 10.89 3.67 9.14
CA PHE A 38 10.48 2.35 8.65
C PHE A 38 10.77 2.13 7.18
N LEU A 39 11.26 3.16 6.47
CA LEU A 39 11.57 3.03 5.04
C LEU A 39 12.87 2.27 4.84
N SER A 40 12.80 1.13 4.16
CA SER A 40 13.96 0.29 3.89
C SER A 40 15.03 1.08 3.12
N GLY A 41 16.27 0.98 3.55
CA GLY A 41 17.39 1.70 2.95
C GLY A 41 17.48 3.16 3.41
N TYR A 42 16.36 3.88 3.46
CA TYR A 42 16.34 5.26 3.93
C TYR A 42 16.70 5.35 5.41
N ASN A 43 16.20 4.42 6.22
CA ASN A 43 16.44 4.41 7.65
C ASN A 43 17.91 4.16 8.04
N MET A 44 18.72 3.70 7.08
CA MET A 44 20.15 3.47 7.30
C MET A 44 21.00 4.69 6.97
N ARG A 45 20.41 5.76 6.45
CA ARG A 45 21.14 6.98 6.14
C ARG A 45 21.48 7.74 7.41
N SER A 46 22.58 8.50 7.36
CA SER A 46 22.98 9.33 8.49
C SER A 46 21.97 10.46 8.73
N THR A 47 21.95 10.98 9.96
CA THR A 47 21.07 12.10 10.31
C THR A 47 21.31 13.30 9.39
N GLU A 48 22.57 13.57 9.03
CA GLU A 48 22.88 14.70 8.15
C GLU A 48 22.35 14.51 6.73
N GLU A 49 22.44 13.30 6.19
CA GLU A 49 21.85 13.00 4.88
C GLU A 49 20.34 13.15 4.91
N ARG A 50 19.70 12.69 5.98
CA ARG A 50 18.24 12.76 6.14
C ARG A 50 17.73 14.19 6.25
N LYS A 51 18.53 15.14 6.74
CA LYS A 51 18.16 16.54 6.83
C LYS A 51 17.91 17.19 5.48
N LYS A 52 18.42 16.61 4.41
CA LYS A 52 18.21 17.11 3.04
C LYS A 52 16.79 16.87 2.55
N TYR A 53 16.01 16.05 3.23
CA TYR A 53 14.67 15.65 2.80
C TYR A 53 13.63 16.23 3.73
N ASP A 54 12.50 16.61 3.15
CA ASP A 54 11.31 16.98 3.93
C ASP A 54 10.59 15.67 4.29
N GLU A 55 10.97 15.09 5.42
CA GLU A 55 10.43 13.80 5.85
C GLU A 55 8.93 13.87 6.15
N ILE A 56 8.44 15.03 6.62
CA ILE A 56 7.02 15.20 6.90
C ILE A 56 6.21 15.10 5.62
N GLN A 57 6.59 15.86 4.60
CA GLN A 57 5.90 15.83 3.31
C GLN A 57 6.09 14.50 2.60
N MET A 58 7.28 13.93 2.70
CA MET A 58 7.59 12.62 2.11
C MET A 58 6.67 11.53 2.66
N CYS A 59 6.52 11.47 3.98
CA CYS A 59 5.64 10.47 4.61
C CYS A 59 4.17 10.71 4.27
N LYS A 60 3.74 11.98 4.15
CA LYS A 60 2.38 12.29 3.71
C LYS A 60 2.12 11.78 2.30
N ASP A 61 3.05 12.03 1.39
CA ASP A 61 2.89 11.60 0.00
C ASP A 61 2.90 10.09 -0.13
N TYR A 62 3.81 9.42 0.57
CA TYR A 62 3.85 7.96 0.57
C TYR A 62 2.59 7.37 1.20
N GLY A 63 2.11 7.98 2.29
CA GLY A 63 0.88 7.54 2.94
C GLY A 63 -0.32 7.66 2.03
N LYS A 64 -0.44 8.75 1.27
CA LYS A 64 -1.51 8.92 0.29
C LYS A 64 -1.48 7.82 -0.76
N ARG A 65 -0.28 7.51 -1.29
CA ARG A 65 -0.15 6.43 -2.28
C ARG A 65 -0.53 5.09 -1.70
N MET A 66 -0.16 4.83 -0.46
CA MET A 66 -0.53 3.58 0.22
C MET A 66 -2.04 3.49 0.44
N MET A 67 -2.69 4.60 0.79
CA MET A 67 -4.15 4.62 0.91
C MET A 67 -4.83 4.33 -0.43
N TYR A 68 -4.31 4.90 -1.53
CA TYR A 68 -4.84 4.58 -2.86
C TYR A 68 -4.62 3.13 -3.24
N MET A 69 -3.55 2.49 -2.73
CA MET A 69 -3.29 1.08 -2.99
C MET A 69 -4.32 0.14 -2.36
N ALA A 70 -5.14 0.65 -1.45
CA ALA A 70 -6.27 -0.13 -0.92
C ALA A 70 -7.42 -0.25 -1.93
N ILE A 71 -7.54 0.68 -2.86
CA ILE A 71 -8.65 0.70 -3.84
C ILE A 71 -8.70 -0.56 -4.70
N PRO A 72 -7.58 -1.08 -5.25
CA PRO A 72 -7.63 -2.32 -6.02
C PRO A 72 -8.26 -3.48 -5.26
N PHE A 73 -7.96 -3.61 -3.97
CA PHE A 73 -8.52 -4.69 -3.17
C PHE A 73 -10.00 -4.48 -2.85
N LEU A 74 -10.46 -3.23 -2.75
CA LEU A 74 -11.90 -2.95 -2.62
C LEU A 74 -12.64 -3.34 -3.90
N ILE A 75 -12.08 -2.98 -5.05
CA ILE A 75 -12.62 -3.38 -6.35
C ILE A 75 -12.60 -4.90 -6.49
N GLY A 76 -11.48 -5.52 -6.09
CA GLY A 76 -11.33 -6.97 -6.12
C GLY A 76 -12.37 -7.68 -5.28
N ALA A 77 -12.69 -7.15 -4.09
CA ALA A 77 -13.72 -7.72 -3.22
C ALA A 77 -15.08 -7.71 -3.92
N ILE A 78 -15.43 -6.61 -4.57
CA ILE A 78 -16.69 -6.49 -5.31
C ILE A 78 -16.74 -7.51 -6.46
N ILE A 79 -15.65 -7.65 -7.19
CA ILE A 79 -15.56 -8.61 -8.30
C ILE A 79 -15.64 -10.05 -7.80
N ASP A 80 -14.97 -10.35 -6.68
CA ASP A 80 -14.96 -11.71 -6.12
C ASP A 80 -16.32 -12.14 -5.60
N ILE A 81 -17.22 -11.22 -5.28
CA ILE A 81 -18.59 -11.56 -4.91
C ILE A 81 -19.29 -12.27 -6.07
N ARG A 82 -18.98 -11.88 -7.30
CA ARG A 82 -19.62 -12.44 -8.50
C ARG A 82 -18.71 -13.43 -9.25
N PHE A 83 -17.42 -13.11 -9.36
CA PHE A 83 -16.44 -13.91 -10.09
C PHE A 83 -15.29 -14.26 -9.16
N VAL A 84 -15.45 -15.38 -8.44
CA VAL A 84 -14.51 -15.80 -7.41
C VAL A 84 -13.12 -16.03 -7.99
N GLY A 85 -12.11 -15.45 -7.36
CA GLY A 85 -10.71 -15.56 -7.75
C GLY A 85 -10.25 -14.53 -8.78
N ILE A 86 -11.16 -14.06 -9.66
CA ILE A 86 -10.81 -13.07 -10.67
C ILE A 86 -10.53 -11.72 -10.02
N GLY A 87 -11.33 -11.36 -9.00
CA GLY A 87 -11.11 -10.13 -8.25
C GLY A 87 -9.74 -10.09 -7.58
N CYS A 88 -9.32 -11.19 -6.96
CA CYS A 88 -8.00 -11.31 -6.35
C CYS A 88 -6.88 -11.09 -7.36
N LEU A 89 -6.98 -11.72 -8.53
CA LEU A 89 -5.97 -11.58 -9.58
C LEU A 89 -5.86 -10.14 -10.06
N ILE A 90 -7.00 -9.49 -10.31
CA ILE A 90 -7.03 -8.10 -10.75
C ILE A 90 -6.48 -7.20 -9.65
N ALA A 91 -6.89 -7.42 -8.40
CA ALA A 91 -6.45 -6.63 -7.26
C ALA A 91 -4.92 -6.69 -7.11
N TRP A 92 -4.35 -7.88 -7.14
CA TRP A 92 -2.90 -8.04 -7.03
C TRP A 92 -2.16 -7.39 -8.18
N GLY A 93 -2.68 -7.54 -9.41
CA GLY A 93 -2.06 -6.90 -10.58
C GLY A 93 -2.03 -5.39 -10.46
N LEU A 94 -3.16 -4.79 -10.12
CA LEU A 94 -3.25 -3.34 -9.95
C LEU A 94 -2.42 -2.87 -8.75
N TRP A 95 -2.45 -3.60 -7.64
CA TRP A 95 -1.67 -3.27 -6.45
C TRP A 95 -0.17 -3.28 -6.75
N LEU A 96 0.29 -4.27 -7.50
CA LEU A 96 1.71 -4.35 -7.89
C LEU A 96 2.12 -3.19 -8.77
N ILE A 97 1.24 -2.77 -9.70
CA ILE A 97 1.51 -1.61 -10.54
C ILE A 97 1.67 -0.35 -9.68
N LEU A 98 0.74 -0.13 -8.75
CA LEU A 98 0.82 1.01 -7.85
C LEU A 98 2.04 0.93 -6.93
N PHE A 99 2.40 -0.28 -6.49
CA PHE A 99 3.59 -0.50 -5.67
C PHE A 99 4.87 -0.14 -6.43
N VAL A 100 4.95 -0.52 -7.71
CA VAL A 100 6.09 -0.15 -8.55
C VAL A 100 6.18 1.37 -8.69
N PHE A 101 5.05 2.05 -8.89
CA PHE A 101 5.05 3.51 -8.94
C PHE A 101 5.53 4.12 -7.62
N LEU A 102 5.14 3.54 -6.48
CA LEU A 102 5.64 3.99 -5.18
C LEU A 102 7.15 3.82 -5.09
N LEU A 103 7.69 2.70 -5.53
CA LEU A 103 9.13 2.45 -5.51
C LEU A 103 9.88 3.43 -6.43
N ILE A 104 9.32 3.73 -7.60
CA ILE A 104 9.92 4.70 -8.52
C ILE A 104 9.93 6.09 -7.88
N GLU A 105 8.85 6.50 -7.24
CA GLU A 105 8.81 7.78 -6.54
C GLU A 105 9.83 7.83 -5.41
N ARG A 106 9.95 6.76 -4.63
CA ARG A 106 10.96 6.68 -3.58
C ARG A 106 12.36 6.82 -4.14
N HIS A 107 12.64 6.12 -5.24
CA HIS A 107 13.95 6.19 -5.87
C HIS A 107 14.29 7.62 -6.31
N LYS A 108 13.34 8.31 -6.92
CA LYS A 108 13.53 9.67 -7.36
C LYS A 108 13.66 10.66 -6.21
N ARG A 109 12.88 10.45 -5.16
CA ARG A 109 12.79 11.39 -4.04
C ARG A 109 13.90 11.21 -3.01
N GLU A 110 14.33 9.97 -2.80
CA GLU A 110 15.31 9.63 -1.76
C GLU A 110 16.75 9.57 -2.27
N ARG A 111 16.98 9.95 -3.49
CA ARG A 111 18.34 9.98 -4.06
C ARG A 111 19.25 10.97 -3.37
#